data_afc362446e25689b7d82df2b4b2743f9
#
_entry.id   afc362446e25689b7d82df2b4b2743f9
#
_cell.length_a   1.000
_cell.length_b   1.000
_cell.length_c   1.000
_cell.angle_alpha   90.00
_cell.angle_beta   90.00
_cell.angle_gamma   90.00
#
_symmetry.space_group_name_H-M   'P 1'
#
loop_
_entity.id
_entity.type
_entity.pdbx_description
1 polymer ?
#
loop_
_entity_poly.entity_id
_entity_poly.type
_entity_poly.pdbx_seq_one_letter_code
_entity_poly.pdbx_strand_id
1 'polypeptide(L)'
;MVRRLKACGIRSINNIVDITNYVMLEMGGPLHAFDINSIEGKHIIVRRAKKGEEITTLDEQKRILDEDDLVIADNSKPVAIAGVMGGLNSEIEKDTKTIVFESAVFYGGAIRKTAKKVGLRTESSSRFEKGLSSENALRTINRAIELVELIGAGEAVEAKIDVYPTKQKTNKIKFNILAIFAIIIFPFISFTRTI
;
A
#
# COMPACT_ATOMS: atom_id res chain seq x y z
N MET A 1 10.65 4.92 -16.00
CA MET A 1 9.51 4.62 -15.11
C MET A 1 8.22 4.44 -15.90
N VAL A 2 7.66 5.44 -16.61
CA VAL A 2 6.37 5.42 -17.35
C VAL A 2 6.21 4.21 -18.28
N ARG A 3 7.21 3.88 -19.10
CA ARG A 3 7.16 2.71 -20.00
C ARG A 3 6.98 1.39 -19.26
N ARG A 4 7.62 1.23 -18.09
CA ARG A 4 7.51 0.01 -17.27
C ARG A 4 6.13 -0.09 -16.61
N LEU A 5 5.60 1.03 -16.09
CA LEU A 5 4.24 1.08 -15.53
C LEU A 5 3.19 0.68 -16.58
N LYS A 6 3.28 1.25 -17.79
CA LYS A 6 2.40 0.89 -18.90
C LYS A 6 2.48 -0.59 -19.27
N ALA A 7 3.68 -1.18 -19.30
CA ALA A 7 3.87 -2.60 -19.56
C ALA A 7 3.21 -3.51 -18.50
N CYS A 8 3.07 -3.00 -17.26
CA CYS A 8 2.36 -3.66 -16.16
C CYS A 8 0.86 -3.30 -16.08
N GLY A 9 0.32 -2.58 -17.08
CA GLY A 9 -1.09 -2.19 -17.11
C GLY A 9 -1.44 -0.99 -16.21
N ILE A 10 -0.45 -0.28 -15.66
CA ILE A 10 -0.66 0.88 -14.80
C ILE A 10 -0.54 2.17 -15.63
N ARG A 11 -1.57 3.02 -15.55
CA ARG A 11 -1.58 4.34 -16.17
C ARG A 11 -0.69 5.29 -15.38
N SER A 12 0.21 5.99 -16.07
CA SER A 12 0.98 7.10 -15.51
C SER A 12 0.07 8.30 -15.23
N ILE A 13 0.25 8.96 -14.09
CA ILE A 13 -0.54 10.11 -13.64
C ILE A 13 0.36 11.33 -13.46
N ASN A 14 1.26 11.30 -12.47
CA ASN A 14 2.28 12.30 -12.22
C ASN A 14 3.53 11.62 -11.64
N ASN A 15 4.63 12.35 -11.48
CA ASN A 15 5.90 11.79 -11.02
C ASN A 15 5.80 11.10 -9.66
N ILE A 16 5.10 11.69 -8.69
CA ILE A 16 4.96 11.16 -7.32
C ILE A 16 4.10 9.89 -7.31
N VAL A 17 2.92 9.94 -7.92
CA VAL A 17 2.02 8.77 -8.03
C VAL A 17 2.68 7.65 -8.85
N ASP A 18 3.42 7.99 -9.89
CA ASP A 18 4.18 7.01 -10.67
C ASP A 18 5.28 6.34 -9.84
N ILE A 19 5.96 7.09 -8.95
CA ILE A 19 6.94 6.54 -8.01
C ILE A 19 6.24 5.57 -7.05
N THR A 20 5.11 5.94 -6.43
CA THR A 20 4.41 5.03 -5.52
C THR A 20 3.98 3.73 -6.19
N ASN A 21 3.44 3.82 -7.41
CA ASN A 21 3.05 2.66 -8.20
C ASN A 21 4.27 1.82 -8.62
N TYR A 22 5.36 2.47 -9.03
CA TYR A 22 6.58 1.77 -9.44
C TYR A 22 7.20 1.00 -8.28
N VAL A 23 7.32 1.63 -7.10
CA VAL A 23 7.87 1.00 -5.90
C VAL A 23 6.95 -0.14 -5.41
N MET A 24 5.63 0.03 -5.48
CA MET A 24 4.69 -1.05 -5.19
C MET A 24 4.92 -2.28 -6.07
N LEU A 25 5.17 -2.09 -7.38
CA LEU A 25 5.49 -3.21 -8.28
C LEU A 25 6.87 -3.81 -8.02
N GLU A 26 7.88 -2.97 -7.73
CA GLU A 26 9.26 -3.38 -7.51
C GLU A 26 9.45 -4.10 -6.17
N MET A 27 8.86 -3.56 -5.10
CA MET A 27 9.09 -3.98 -3.70
C MET A 27 7.91 -4.76 -3.09
N GLY A 28 6.75 -4.76 -3.75
CA GLY A 28 5.53 -5.42 -3.26
C GLY A 28 4.79 -4.66 -2.15
N GLY A 29 5.32 -3.55 -1.65
CA GLY A 29 4.71 -2.71 -0.61
C GLY A 29 3.97 -1.52 -1.22
N PRO A 30 2.63 -1.43 -1.06
CA PRO A 30 1.91 -0.24 -1.49
C PRO A 30 2.33 0.99 -0.69
N LEU A 31 2.39 2.12 -1.38
CA LEU A 31 2.64 3.45 -0.83
C LEU A 31 1.48 4.38 -1.18
N HIS A 32 1.25 5.38 -0.34
CA HIS A 32 0.41 6.53 -0.68
C HIS A 32 1.16 7.83 -0.43
N ALA A 33 0.76 8.89 -1.13
CA ALA A 33 1.31 10.21 -0.96
C ALA A 33 0.16 11.20 -0.76
N PHE A 34 0.26 12.01 0.29
CA PHE A 34 -0.71 13.06 0.62
C PHE A 34 -0.08 14.43 0.38
N ASP A 35 -0.87 15.39 -0.10
CA ASP A 35 -0.50 16.80 0.03
C ASP A 35 -0.64 17.21 1.51
N ILE A 36 0.46 17.65 2.13
CA ILE A 36 0.45 18.04 3.56
C ILE A 36 -0.47 19.21 3.84
N ASN A 37 -0.72 20.08 2.85
CA ASN A 37 -1.61 21.24 3.03
C ASN A 37 -3.07 20.84 3.06
N SER A 38 -3.42 19.68 2.51
CA SER A 38 -4.78 19.12 2.54
C SER A 38 -5.06 18.32 3.82
N ILE A 39 -4.05 18.13 4.67
CA ILE A 39 -4.16 17.40 5.96
C ILE A 39 -4.37 18.40 7.08
N GLU A 40 -5.58 18.44 7.64
CA GLU A 40 -5.92 19.39 8.71
C GLU A 40 -5.13 19.08 9.99
N GLY A 41 -4.52 20.13 10.55
CA GLY A 41 -3.64 20.02 11.71
C GLY A 41 -2.33 19.29 11.44
N LYS A 42 -2.06 18.88 10.18
CA LYS A 42 -0.87 18.08 9.78
C LYS A 42 -0.70 16.80 10.60
N HIS A 43 -1.80 16.22 11.05
CA HIS A 43 -1.84 14.97 11.77
C HIS A 43 -2.40 13.85 10.91
N ILE A 44 -1.74 12.70 10.93
CA ILE A 44 -2.22 11.45 10.32
C ILE A 44 -2.67 10.52 11.45
N ILE A 45 -3.95 10.17 11.44
CA ILE A 45 -4.59 9.35 12.45
C ILE A 45 -5.14 8.09 11.79
N VAL A 46 -4.61 6.92 12.15
CA VAL A 46 -5.17 5.64 11.72
C VAL A 46 -6.21 5.19 12.74
N ARG A 47 -7.47 5.11 12.33
CA ARG A 47 -8.60 4.79 13.21
C ARG A 47 -9.69 4.01 12.50
N ARG A 48 -10.61 3.47 13.26
CA ARG A 48 -11.87 2.98 12.72
C ARG A 48 -12.72 4.16 12.22
N ALA A 49 -13.46 3.94 11.14
CA ALA A 49 -14.45 4.92 10.67
C ALA A 49 -15.58 5.06 11.71
N LYS A 50 -16.27 6.17 11.65
CA LYS A 50 -17.53 6.36 12.39
C LYS A 50 -18.67 5.75 11.58
N LYS A 51 -19.73 5.31 12.25
CA LYS A 51 -20.92 4.80 11.57
C LYS A 51 -21.51 5.86 10.64
N GLY A 52 -21.62 5.52 9.36
CA GLY A 52 -22.14 6.43 8.34
C GLY A 52 -21.13 7.52 7.90
N GLU A 53 -19.86 7.40 8.26
CA GLU A 53 -18.84 8.33 7.81
C GLU A 53 -18.65 8.26 6.31
N GLU A 54 -18.56 9.41 5.66
CA GLU A 54 -18.49 9.51 4.21
C GLU A 54 -17.09 9.90 3.74
N ILE A 55 -16.68 9.33 2.62
CA ILE A 55 -15.46 9.73 1.90
C ILE A 55 -15.70 9.67 0.40
N THR A 56 -15.22 10.67 -0.33
CA THR A 56 -15.10 10.59 -1.79
C THR A 56 -13.69 10.14 -2.12
N THR A 57 -13.57 9.00 -2.80
CA THR A 57 -12.27 8.41 -3.15
C THR A 57 -11.75 8.94 -4.49
N LEU A 58 -10.47 8.65 -4.82
CA LEU A 58 -9.79 9.13 -6.03
C LEU A 58 -10.47 8.74 -7.36
N ASP A 59 -11.40 7.80 -7.35
CA ASP A 59 -12.26 7.45 -8.49
C ASP A 59 -13.57 8.26 -8.52
N GLU A 60 -13.61 9.37 -7.76
CA GLU A 60 -14.75 10.31 -7.65
C GLU A 60 -16.04 9.69 -7.11
N GLN A 61 -15.96 8.49 -6.52
CA GLN A 61 -17.12 7.81 -5.95
C GLN A 61 -17.27 8.12 -4.47
N LYS A 62 -18.48 8.53 -4.06
CA LYS A 62 -18.85 8.70 -2.66
C LYS A 62 -19.11 7.33 -2.01
N ARG A 63 -18.46 7.09 -0.88
CA ARG A 63 -18.58 5.85 -0.12
C ARG A 63 -18.99 6.11 1.31
N ILE A 64 -19.88 5.27 1.81
CA ILE A 64 -20.35 5.29 3.20
C ILE A 64 -19.64 4.17 3.93
N LEU A 65 -18.99 4.52 5.03
CA LEU A 65 -18.20 3.63 5.87
C LEU A 65 -18.93 3.28 7.16
N ASP A 66 -18.47 2.24 7.82
CA ASP A 66 -18.93 1.85 9.15
C ASP A 66 -17.74 1.56 10.10
N GLU A 67 -18.06 1.22 11.35
CA GLU A 67 -17.09 1.03 12.41
C GLU A 67 -16.12 -0.15 12.20
N ASP A 68 -16.38 -1.02 11.22
CA ASP A 68 -15.47 -2.10 10.85
C ASP A 68 -14.39 -1.63 9.85
N ASP A 69 -14.61 -0.50 9.16
CA ASP A 69 -13.66 0.02 8.19
C ASP A 69 -12.52 0.77 8.85
N LEU A 70 -11.32 0.57 8.33
CA LEU A 70 -10.15 1.32 8.75
C LEU A 70 -9.94 2.51 7.82
N VAL A 71 -9.72 3.69 8.41
CA VAL A 71 -9.44 4.92 7.67
C VAL A 71 -8.13 5.54 8.14
N ILE A 72 -7.49 6.24 7.20
CA ILE A 72 -6.50 7.25 7.51
C ILE A 72 -7.25 8.57 7.54
N ALA A 73 -7.13 9.30 8.62
CA ALA A 73 -7.84 10.55 8.85
C ALA A 73 -6.87 11.66 9.27
N ASP A 74 -7.30 12.87 9.08
CA ASP A 74 -6.73 14.04 9.74
C ASP A 74 -7.51 14.38 11.03
N ASN A 75 -7.39 15.59 11.53
CA ASN A 75 -8.10 16.01 12.75
C ASN A 75 -9.63 16.06 12.59
N SER A 76 -10.16 16.16 11.37
CA SER A 76 -11.59 16.39 11.14
C SER A 76 -12.26 15.31 10.29
N LYS A 77 -11.56 14.76 9.29
CA LYS A 77 -12.17 13.94 8.24
C LYS A 77 -11.28 12.75 7.82
N PRO A 78 -11.85 11.71 7.21
CA PRO A 78 -11.08 10.68 6.56
C PRO A 78 -10.42 11.22 5.28
N VAL A 79 -9.15 10.87 5.07
CA VAL A 79 -8.36 11.23 3.89
C VAL A 79 -7.99 10.02 3.04
N ALA A 80 -8.20 8.80 3.56
CA ALA A 80 -8.10 7.57 2.78
C ALA A 80 -8.90 6.42 3.44
N ILE A 81 -9.36 5.48 2.64
CA ILE A 81 -9.74 4.14 3.09
C ILE A 81 -8.45 3.33 3.18
N ALA A 82 -8.00 3.03 4.39
CA ALA A 82 -6.70 2.44 4.65
C ALA A 82 -6.46 1.17 3.82
N GLY A 83 -5.37 1.14 3.07
CA GLY A 83 -4.97 0.02 2.24
C GLY A 83 -5.87 -0.27 1.03
N VAL A 84 -6.89 0.55 0.77
CA VAL A 84 -7.82 0.38 -0.36
C VAL A 84 -7.65 1.49 -1.38
N MET A 85 -7.96 2.74 -1.01
CA MET A 85 -7.86 3.88 -1.91
C MET A 85 -7.78 5.20 -1.14
N GLY A 86 -6.99 6.15 -1.65
CA GLY A 86 -6.93 7.52 -1.17
C GLY A 86 -8.23 8.29 -1.35
N GLY A 87 -8.40 9.33 -0.55
CA GLY A 87 -9.48 10.30 -0.70
C GLY A 87 -9.12 11.36 -1.73
N LEU A 88 -10.11 11.84 -2.48
CA LEU A 88 -9.97 12.94 -3.42
C LEU A 88 -9.53 14.23 -2.73
N ASN A 89 -9.90 14.40 -1.46
CA ASN A 89 -9.62 15.57 -0.63
C ASN A 89 -8.17 15.72 -0.17
N SER A 90 -7.28 14.80 -0.53
CA SER A 90 -5.86 14.82 -0.17
C SER A 90 -4.95 14.42 -1.33
N GLU A 91 -5.49 14.47 -2.56
CA GLU A 91 -4.78 14.13 -3.79
C GLU A 91 -3.58 15.07 -4.03
N ILE A 92 -2.57 14.53 -4.71
CA ILE A 92 -1.42 15.30 -5.19
C ILE A 92 -1.81 16.06 -6.46
N GLU A 93 -1.84 17.37 -6.37
CA GLU A 93 -2.16 18.28 -7.47
C GLU A 93 -0.89 18.90 -8.08
N LYS A 94 -1.06 19.69 -9.15
CA LYS A 94 0.06 20.30 -9.89
C LYS A 94 0.83 21.34 -9.08
N ASP A 95 0.17 21.97 -8.12
CA ASP A 95 0.71 23.01 -7.24
C ASP A 95 1.17 22.48 -5.88
N THR A 96 1.01 21.17 -5.63
CA THR A 96 1.53 20.51 -4.44
C THR A 96 3.05 20.69 -4.34
N LYS A 97 3.50 21.22 -3.22
CA LYS A 97 4.91 21.52 -2.94
C LYS A 97 5.53 20.60 -1.87
N THR A 98 4.71 20.13 -0.95
CA THR A 98 5.17 19.28 0.15
C THR A 98 4.25 18.09 0.28
N ILE A 99 4.84 16.91 0.22
CA ILE A 99 4.12 15.64 0.33
C ILE A 99 4.52 14.87 1.58
N VAL A 100 3.62 14.03 2.04
CA VAL A 100 3.88 13.03 3.07
C VAL A 100 3.68 11.66 2.45
N PHE A 101 4.72 10.83 2.45
CA PHE A 101 4.58 9.42 2.07
C PHE A 101 4.06 8.59 3.24
N GLU A 102 3.09 7.75 2.95
CA GLU A 102 2.64 6.66 3.81
C GLU A 102 3.25 5.34 3.30
N SER A 103 3.89 4.62 4.22
CA SER A 103 4.28 3.22 4.00
C SER A 103 3.81 2.41 5.20
N ALA A 104 2.75 1.65 5.02
CA ALA A 104 2.06 0.98 6.12
C ALA A 104 1.89 -0.52 5.88
N VAL A 105 1.54 -1.23 6.94
CA VAL A 105 1.05 -2.61 6.88
C VAL A 105 -0.25 -2.69 7.67
N PHE A 106 -1.30 -3.13 7.00
CA PHE A 106 -2.63 -3.29 7.60
C PHE A 106 -2.99 -4.76 7.74
N TYR A 107 -3.88 -5.06 8.68
CA TYR A 107 -4.40 -6.42 8.83
C TYR A 107 -5.21 -6.84 7.60
N GLY A 108 -4.70 -7.80 6.85
CA GLY A 108 -5.23 -8.18 5.54
C GLY A 108 -6.70 -8.60 5.55
N GLY A 109 -7.16 -9.23 6.65
CA GLY A 109 -8.56 -9.61 6.81
C GLY A 109 -9.51 -8.41 6.85
N ALA A 110 -9.10 -7.31 7.52
CA ALA A 110 -9.87 -6.08 7.56
C ALA A 110 -9.93 -5.43 6.16
N ILE A 111 -8.77 -5.31 5.48
CA ILE A 111 -8.71 -4.72 4.14
C ILE A 111 -9.56 -5.49 3.15
N ARG A 112 -9.51 -6.83 3.17
CA ARG A 112 -10.35 -7.67 2.31
C ARG A 112 -11.85 -7.43 2.56
N LYS A 113 -12.27 -7.33 3.85
CA LYS A 113 -13.67 -7.10 4.22
C LYS A 113 -14.14 -5.73 3.69
N THR A 114 -13.37 -4.67 3.94
CA THR A 114 -13.67 -3.31 3.48
C THR A 114 -13.70 -3.24 1.96
N ALA A 115 -12.68 -3.72 1.26
CA ALA A 115 -12.60 -3.70 -0.21
C ALA A 115 -13.80 -4.39 -0.86
N LYS A 116 -14.23 -5.55 -0.31
CA LYS A 116 -15.42 -6.26 -0.77
C LYS A 116 -16.70 -5.46 -0.52
N LYS A 117 -16.85 -4.87 0.66
CA LYS A 117 -18.03 -4.07 1.04
C LYS A 117 -18.20 -2.83 0.17
N VAL A 118 -17.12 -2.08 -0.05
CA VAL A 118 -17.17 -0.87 -0.88
C VAL A 118 -17.10 -1.16 -2.40
N GLY A 119 -17.04 -2.44 -2.78
CA GLY A 119 -17.01 -2.86 -4.19
C GLY A 119 -15.73 -2.43 -4.93
N LEU A 120 -14.61 -2.27 -4.22
CA LEU A 120 -13.39 -1.70 -4.77
C LEU A 120 -12.17 -2.59 -4.53
N ARG A 121 -11.75 -3.30 -5.57
CA ARG A 121 -10.52 -4.10 -5.55
C ARG A 121 -9.41 -3.37 -6.30
N THR A 122 -8.40 -2.92 -5.56
CA THR A 122 -7.25 -2.18 -6.11
C THR A 122 -5.98 -3.05 -6.07
N GLU A 123 -4.92 -2.60 -6.75
CA GLU A 123 -3.57 -3.17 -6.67
C GLU A 123 -3.06 -3.17 -5.22
N SER A 124 -3.38 -2.11 -4.47
CA SER A 124 -3.05 -1.97 -3.05
C SER A 124 -3.81 -3.01 -2.21
N SER A 125 -5.15 -3.02 -2.26
CA SER A 125 -5.96 -3.94 -1.45
C SER A 125 -5.66 -5.41 -1.75
N SER A 126 -5.35 -5.74 -3.00
CA SER A 126 -4.98 -7.11 -3.41
C SER A 126 -3.65 -7.60 -2.83
N ARG A 127 -2.74 -6.67 -2.46
CA ARG A 127 -1.49 -6.98 -1.77
C ARG A 127 -1.70 -7.07 -0.27
N PHE A 128 -2.38 -6.10 0.32
CA PHE A 128 -2.64 -6.10 1.76
C PHE A 128 -3.48 -7.30 2.21
N GLU A 129 -4.49 -7.71 1.44
CA GLU A 129 -5.34 -8.87 1.80
C GLU A 129 -4.56 -10.19 1.94
N LYS A 130 -3.41 -10.31 1.28
CA LYS A 130 -2.52 -11.49 1.34
C LYS A 130 -1.54 -11.46 2.51
N GLY A 131 -1.46 -10.34 3.21
CA GLY A 131 -0.49 -10.09 4.27
C GLY A 131 0.86 -9.62 3.72
N LEU A 132 1.35 -8.54 4.29
CA LEU A 132 2.65 -7.96 3.98
C LEU A 132 3.55 -8.00 5.23
N SER A 133 4.85 -8.07 5.02
CA SER A 133 5.83 -7.99 6.10
C SER A 133 6.01 -6.53 6.52
N SER A 134 5.91 -6.27 7.83
CA SER A 134 6.18 -4.94 8.40
C SER A 134 7.63 -4.48 8.17
N GLU A 135 8.58 -5.41 8.07
CA GLU A 135 9.98 -5.09 7.78
C GLU A 135 10.17 -4.48 6.38
N ASN A 136 9.22 -4.71 5.47
CA ASN A 136 9.28 -4.14 4.13
C ASN A 136 8.89 -2.65 4.07
N ALA A 137 8.11 -2.16 5.03
CA ALA A 137 7.60 -0.79 5.01
C ALA A 137 8.73 0.26 4.95
N LEU A 138 9.76 0.10 5.78
CA LEU A 138 10.92 1.02 5.78
C LEU A 138 11.73 0.95 4.48
N ARG A 139 11.90 -0.25 3.92
CA ARG A 139 12.63 -0.41 2.64
C ARG A 139 11.87 0.25 1.50
N THR A 140 10.55 0.09 1.49
CA THR A 140 9.65 0.62 0.47
C THR A 140 9.67 2.16 0.47
N ILE A 141 9.57 2.80 1.65
CA ILE A 141 9.58 4.26 1.73
C ILE A 141 10.97 4.83 1.36
N ASN A 142 12.05 4.20 1.79
CA ASN A 142 13.41 4.63 1.44
C ASN A 142 13.62 4.55 -0.09
N ARG A 143 13.09 3.52 -0.73
CA ARG A 143 13.16 3.39 -2.20
C ARG A 143 12.37 4.49 -2.91
N ALA A 144 11.21 4.87 -2.39
CA ALA A 144 10.43 5.97 -2.94
C ALA A 144 11.20 7.30 -2.84
N ILE A 145 11.79 7.58 -1.69
CA ILE A 145 12.61 8.79 -1.46
C ILE A 145 13.79 8.83 -2.44
N GLU A 146 14.55 7.73 -2.55
CA GLU A 146 15.66 7.62 -3.50
C GLU A 146 15.21 7.94 -4.94
N LEU A 147 14.04 7.46 -5.36
CA LEU A 147 13.52 7.74 -6.69
C LEU A 147 13.06 9.20 -6.86
N VAL A 148 12.50 9.83 -5.82
CA VAL A 148 12.14 11.25 -5.84
C VAL A 148 13.38 12.11 -6.11
N GLU A 149 14.47 11.85 -5.39
CA GLU A 149 15.74 12.57 -5.54
C GLU A 149 16.41 12.27 -6.90
N LEU A 150 16.45 10.99 -7.29
CA LEU A 150 17.08 10.54 -8.53
C LEU A 150 16.48 11.20 -9.78
N ILE A 151 15.17 11.43 -9.81
CA ILE A 151 14.50 12.07 -10.94
C ILE A 151 14.35 13.58 -10.78
N GLY A 152 14.88 14.16 -9.70
CA GLY A 152 14.78 15.60 -9.42
C GLY A 152 13.35 16.06 -9.13
N ALA A 153 12.49 15.19 -8.57
CA ALA A 153 11.11 15.52 -8.27
C ALA A 153 10.94 16.27 -6.95
N GLY A 154 11.96 16.29 -6.11
CA GLY A 154 11.98 16.97 -4.82
C GLY A 154 13.18 16.56 -3.99
N GLU A 155 13.25 17.08 -2.78
CA GLU A 155 14.27 16.78 -1.78
C GLU A 155 13.61 16.16 -0.55
N ALA A 156 14.27 15.16 0.05
CA ALA A 156 13.78 14.55 1.27
C ALA A 156 14.06 15.46 2.47
N VAL A 157 13.05 15.71 3.27
CA VAL A 157 13.21 16.32 4.58
C VAL A 157 13.55 15.22 5.58
N GLU A 158 14.53 15.43 6.43
CA GLU A 158 14.94 14.48 7.46
C GLU A 158 13.91 14.40 8.61
N ALA A 159 12.70 13.90 8.26
CA ALA A 159 11.60 13.68 9.20
C ALA A 159 10.92 12.35 8.91
N LYS A 160 11.05 11.42 9.85
CA LYS A 160 10.40 10.10 9.80
C LYS A 160 9.66 9.83 11.10
N ILE A 161 8.40 9.42 10.97
CA ILE A 161 7.59 8.91 12.09
C ILE A 161 7.35 7.43 11.83
N ASP A 162 7.77 6.58 12.76
CA ASP A 162 7.57 5.13 12.69
C ASP A 162 6.79 4.68 13.92
N VAL A 163 5.56 4.21 13.71
CA VAL A 163 4.67 3.74 14.76
C VAL A 163 4.46 2.24 14.60
N TYR A 164 5.18 1.44 15.38
CA TYR A 164 5.10 -0.02 15.35
C TYR A 164 4.93 -0.57 16.78
N PRO A 165 3.73 -0.44 17.36
CA PRO A 165 3.49 -0.73 18.78
C PRO A 165 3.63 -2.21 19.14
N THR A 166 3.31 -3.13 18.20
CA THR A 166 3.35 -4.57 18.46
C THR A 166 4.15 -5.28 17.39
N LYS A 167 5.43 -5.56 17.68
CA LYS A 167 6.32 -6.26 16.76
C LYS A 167 5.82 -7.68 16.46
N GLN A 168 5.74 -8.03 15.20
CA GLN A 168 5.42 -9.38 14.76
C GLN A 168 6.53 -10.36 15.18
N LYS A 169 6.13 -11.52 15.68
CA LYS A 169 7.09 -12.59 16.00
C LYS A 169 7.59 -13.24 14.71
N THR A 170 8.89 -13.45 14.64
CA THR A 170 9.49 -14.20 13.53
C THR A 170 9.12 -15.69 13.63
N ASN A 171 8.47 -16.21 12.63
CA ASN A 171 8.18 -17.63 12.53
C ASN A 171 9.40 -18.39 11.99
N LYS A 172 9.93 -19.32 12.77
CA LYS A 172 11.00 -20.23 12.34
C LYS A 172 10.38 -21.52 11.83
N ILE A 173 10.56 -21.81 10.55
CA ILE A 173 10.10 -23.03 9.92
C ILE A 173 11.31 -23.96 9.73
N LYS A 174 11.29 -25.14 10.37
CA LYS A 174 12.25 -26.19 10.08
C LYS A 174 11.77 -26.97 8.87
N PHE A 175 12.60 -27.09 7.86
CA PHE A 175 12.31 -27.97 6.73
C PHE A 175 13.52 -28.85 6.39
N ASN A 176 13.24 -30.02 5.85
CA ASN A 176 14.26 -30.95 5.41
C ASN A 176 14.43 -30.83 3.89
N ILE A 177 15.65 -30.50 3.44
CA ILE A 177 15.98 -30.32 2.02
C ILE A 177 15.63 -31.56 1.21
N LEU A 178 15.87 -32.75 1.77
CA LEU A 178 15.54 -34.04 1.11
C LEU A 178 14.03 -34.21 0.88
N ALA A 179 13.19 -33.72 1.80
CA ALA A 179 11.74 -33.73 1.64
C ALA A 179 11.27 -32.79 0.50
N ILE A 180 11.94 -31.69 0.30
CA ILE A 180 11.65 -30.75 -0.81
C ILE A 180 12.02 -31.40 -2.14
N PHE A 181 13.19 -32.05 -2.23
CA PHE A 181 13.58 -32.81 -3.42
C PHE A 181 12.59 -33.95 -3.74
N ALA A 182 12.10 -34.66 -2.73
CA ALA A 182 11.09 -35.69 -2.93
C ALA A 182 9.78 -35.12 -3.49
N ILE A 183 9.31 -33.97 -3.01
CA ILE A 183 8.08 -33.32 -3.48
C ILE A 183 8.22 -32.78 -4.91
N ILE A 184 9.40 -32.25 -5.27
CA ILE A 184 9.62 -31.65 -6.60
C ILE A 184 9.96 -32.73 -7.64
N ILE A 185 10.74 -33.76 -7.30
CA ILE A 185 11.24 -34.76 -8.26
C ILE A 185 10.25 -35.91 -8.45
N PHE A 186 9.51 -36.29 -7.41
CA PHE A 186 8.58 -37.43 -7.50
C PHE A 186 7.48 -37.27 -8.56
N PRO A 187 6.85 -36.11 -8.76
CA PRO A 187 5.91 -35.91 -9.86
C PRO A 187 6.54 -36.02 -11.25
N PHE A 188 7.82 -35.64 -11.40
CA PHE A 188 8.54 -35.74 -12.67
C PHE A 188 8.90 -37.17 -13.03
N ILE A 189 9.27 -37.99 -12.05
CA ILE A 189 9.63 -39.41 -12.29
C ILE A 189 8.39 -40.27 -12.61
N SER A 190 7.23 -39.92 -12.04
CA SER A 190 5.98 -40.62 -12.31
C SER A 190 5.40 -40.30 -13.71
N PHE A 191 5.76 -39.16 -14.30
CA PHE A 191 5.29 -38.73 -15.63
C PHE A 191 6.12 -39.37 -16.79
N THR A 192 7.33 -39.81 -16.53
CA THR A 192 8.21 -40.44 -17.56
C THR A 192 8.04 -41.95 -17.70
N ARG A 193 7.11 -42.57 -16.95
CA ARG A 193 6.89 -44.04 -16.99
C ARG A 193 5.63 -44.46 -17.75
N THR A 194 4.99 -43.58 -18.50
CA THR A 194 3.83 -43.90 -19.32
C THR A 194 4.02 -43.41 -20.76
N ILE A 195 5.07 -43.92 -21.43
CA ILE A 195 5.18 -43.94 -22.89
C ILE A 195 5.70 -45.32 -23.27
#